data_6b81c236cb409ff44ddf62f266317d83
#
_entry.id   6b81c236cb409ff44ddf62f266317d83
#
_cell.length_a   1.000
_cell.length_b   1.000
_cell.length_c   1.000
_cell.angle_alpha   90.00
_cell.angle_beta   90.00
_cell.angle_gamma   90.00
#
_symmetry.space_group_name_H-M   'P 1'
#
loop_
_entity.id
_entity.type
_entity.pdbx_description
1 polymer ?
#
loop_
_entity_poly.entity_id
_entity_poly.type
_entity_poly.pdbx_seq_one_letter_code
_entity_poly.pdbx_strand_id
1 'polypeptide(L)'
;MANIQKLDPCASPLDYYGSELRRLREANNLKQGQLGDIIFCTGSLIGQIETTKKVPTRDFSERVDAALGTDGVFSRLIGLVLRSQLPTWFQPYAEMESCASYISTYQAQLVYGLLQTGDYAQAVLATGMPNDLDNQVAARLERQRILERERPPLTWVVLDEAVLHRPIGGREVMRKQLQRLLDLAHHRWVRIQVLPFAAGEHASLDGSFTTMRFDDDPDVVYTEDIVSGHMTANPDTVREAARRYAHLQAAALSVEASAALIARVMEERYGDPARLEERAMA
;
A
#
# COMPACT_ATOMS: atom_id res chain seq x y z
N MET A 1 20.24 -28.09 24.38
CA MET A 1 20.65 -26.72 24.02
C MET A 1 20.01 -26.43 22.67
N ALA A 2 19.15 -25.44 22.59
CA ALA A 2 18.54 -25.06 21.31
C ALA A 2 19.65 -24.57 20.38
N ASN A 3 19.70 -25.14 19.17
CA ASN A 3 20.64 -24.75 18.15
C ASN A 3 20.32 -23.30 17.73
N ILE A 4 21.02 -22.33 18.32
CA ILE A 4 20.79 -20.91 18.02
C ILE A 4 21.39 -20.67 16.65
N GLN A 5 20.53 -20.62 15.63
CA GLN A 5 20.94 -20.24 14.27
C GLN A 5 21.59 -18.85 14.34
N LYS A 6 22.88 -18.78 14.00
CA LYS A 6 23.62 -17.53 13.96
C LYS A 6 23.15 -16.78 12.72
N LEU A 7 22.41 -15.70 12.90
CA LEU A 7 22.00 -14.85 11.79
C LEU A 7 23.21 -14.14 11.21
N ASP A 8 23.24 -13.99 9.89
CA ASP A 8 24.13 -13.06 9.21
C ASP A 8 23.42 -11.70 9.09
N PRO A 9 23.81 -10.68 9.86
CA PRO A 9 23.16 -9.36 9.80
C PRO A 9 23.23 -8.69 8.41
N CYS A 10 24.13 -9.16 7.55
CA CYS A 10 24.31 -8.62 6.20
C CYS A 10 23.44 -9.32 5.15
N ALA A 11 22.76 -10.41 5.49
CA ALA A 11 21.98 -11.21 4.54
C ALA A 11 20.69 -10.49 4.08
N SER A 12 20.01 -9.82 4.99
CA SER A 12 18.78 -9.06 4.66
C SER A 12 18.47 -8.00 5.73
N PRO A 13 17.60 -7.02 5.43
CA PRO A 13 17.08 -6.08 6.44
C PRO A 13 16.40 -6.77 7.63
N LEU A 14 15.73 -7.91 7.41
CA LEU A 14 15.09 -8.68 8.47
C LEU A 14 16.14 -9.37 9.35
N ASP A 15 17.20 -9.93 8.76
CA ASP A 15 18.29 -10.53 9.54
C ASP A 15 19.04 -9.49 10.38
N TYR A 16 19.25 -8.30 9.81
CA TYR A 16 19.81 -7.18 10.57
C TYR A 16 18.92 -6.80 11.75
N TYR A 17 17.60 -6.64 11.50
CA TYR A 17 16.63 -6.31 12.55
C TYR A 17 16.64 -7.35 13.68
N GLY A 18 16.56 -8.63 13.34
CA GLY A 18 16.52 -9.72 14.33
C GLY A 18 17.81 -9.81 15.18
N SER A 19 18.98 -9.63 14.52
CA SER A 19 20.27 -9.65 15.19
C SER A 19 20.45 -8.44 16.13
N GLU A 20 20.01 -7.26 15.70
CA GLU A 20 20.09 -6.03 16.48
C GLU A 20 19.12 -6.05 17.68
N LEU A 21 17.92 -6.59 17.49
CA LEU A 21 16.97 -6.82 18.59
C LEU A 21 17.59 -7.71 19.68
N ARG A 22 18.18 -8.83 19.27
CA ARG A 22 18.88 -9.74 20.20
C ARG A 22 20.03 -9.03 20.90
N ARG A 23 20.90 -8.35 20.16
CA ARG A 23 22.05 -7.64 20.70
C ARG A 23 21.66 -6.62 21.75
N LEU A 24 20.66 -5.79 21.46
CA LEU A 24 20.21 -4.74 22.39
C LEU A 24 19.44 -5.30 23.58
N ARG A 25 18.63 -6.33 23.40
CA ARG A 25 17.96 -7.04 24.51
C ARG A 25 19.00 -7.63 25.50
N GLU A 26 20.03 -8.32 24.96
CA GLU A 26 21.10 -8.91 25.78
C GLU A 26 21.96 -7.85 26.45
N ALA A 27 22.24 -6.73 25.78
CA ALA A 27 22.95 -5.60 26.38
C ALA A 27 22.19 -4.98 27.58
N ASN A 28 20.85 -5.06 27.56
CA ASN A 28 19.99 -4.66 28.68
C ASN A 28 19.77 -5.80 29.71
N ASN A 29 20.49 -6.92 29.60
CA ASN A 29 20.37 -8.10 30.48
C ASN A 29 18.95 -8.68 30.52
N LEU A 30 18.15 -8.56 29.48
CA LEU A 30 16.78 -9.06 29.40
C LEU A 30 16.72 -10.44 28.75
N LYS A 31 15.94 -11.37 29.33
CA LYS A 31 15.50 -12.59 28.63
C LYS A 31 14.37 -12.25 27.67
N GLN A 32 14.13 -13.11 26.66
CA GLN A 32 13.03 -12.93 25.69
C GLN A 32 11.67 -12.75 26.37
N GLY A 33 11.38 -13.56 27.42
CA GLY A 33 10.14 -13.41 28.20
C GLY A 33 10.03 -12.05 28.90
N GLN A 34 11.13 -11.58 29.53
CA GLN A 34 11.14 -10.30 30.22
C GLN A 34 10.93 -9.11 29.27
N LEU A 35 11.56 -9.11 28.08
CA LEU A 35 11.25 -8.10 27.08
C LEU A 35 9.80 -8.22 26.61
N GLY A 36 9.31 -9.46 26.40
CA GLY A 36 7.92 -9.72 26.05
C GLY A 36 6.93 -9.12 27.05
N ASP A 37 7.17 -9.31 28.34
CA ASP A 37 6.33 -8.75 29.41
C ASP A 37 6.29 -7.21 29.37
N ILE A 38 7.45 -6.57 29.12
CA ILE A 38 7.55 -5.10 29.03
C ILE A 38 6.76 -4.53 27.83
N ILE A 39 6.81 -5.22 26.68
CA ILE A 39 6.17 -4.72 25.45
C ILE A 39 4.83 -5.41 25.14
N PHE A 40 4.26 -6.10 26.13
CA PHE A 40 2.95 -6.77 26.05
C PHE A 40 2.86 -7.80 24.91
N CYS A 41 3.87 -8.69 24.82
CA CYS A 41 3.87 -9.81 23.89
C CYS A 41 4.52 -11.05 24.50
N THR A 42 4.49 -12.18 23.79
CA THR A 42 5.11 -13.41 24.28
C THR A 42 6.62 -13.46 24.02
N GLY A 43 7.39 -14.07 24.91
CA GLY A 43 8.80 -14.34 24.68
C GLY A 43 9.06 -15.21 23.42
N SER A 44 8.09 -16.07 23.07
CA SER A 44 8.13 -16.83 21.80
C SER A 44 8.11 -15.93 20.57
N LEU A 45 7.29 -14.87 20.58
CA LEU A 45 7.27 -13.88 19.48
C LEU A 45 8.62 -13.17 19.36
N ILE A 46 9.21 -12.75 20.49
CA ILE A 46 10.57 -12.18 20.50
C ILE A 46 11.56 -13.14 19.84
N GLY A 47 11.54 -14.42 20.26
CA GLY A 47 12.43 -15.44 19.70
C GLY A 47 12.22 -15.70 18.20
N GLN A 48 10.97 -15.64 17.72
CA GLN A 48 10.66 -15.77 16.30
C GLN A 48 11.18 -14.59 15.48
N ILE A 49 11.08 -13.37 16.01
CA ILE A 49 11.60 -12.17 15.34
C ILE A 49 13.13 -12.17 15.37
N GLU A 50 13.75 -12.49 16.50
CA GLU A 50 15.21 -12.61 16.63
C GLU A 50 15.82 -13.71 15.73
N THR A 51 15.02 -14.64 15.24
CA THR A 51 15.43 -15.72 14.33
C THR A 51 14.84 -15.58 12.95
N THR A 52 14.30 -14.41 12.61
CA THR A 52 13.71 -14.05 11.30
C THR A 52 12.57 -14.95 10.81
N LYS A 53 12.00 -15.74 11.71
CA LYS A 53 10.83 -16.61 11.43
C LYS A 53 9.53 -15.81 11.36
N LYS A 54 9.54 -14.58 11.87
CA LYS A 54 8.40 -13.69 11.81
C LYS A 54 8.86 -12.25 11.60
N VAL A 55 8.19 -11.57 10.67
CA VAL A 55 8.40 -10.16 10.41
C VAL A 55 7.73 -9.34 11.51
N PRO A 56 8.44 -8.39 12.14
CA PRO A 56 7.85 -7.51 13.15
C PRO A 56 6.84 -6.55 12.55
N THR A 57 5.92 -6.06 13.37
CA THR A 57 5.01 -4.96 13.01
C THR A 57 5.62 -3.61 13.41
N ARG A 58 5.07 -2.52 12.87
CA ARG A 58 5.49 -1.17 13.29
C ARG A 58 5.21 -0.93 14.78
N ASP A 59 4.01 -1.25 15.25
CA ASP A 59 3.64 -1.13 16.65
C ASP A 59 4.58 -1.92 17.59
N PHE A 60 4.99 -3.13 17.17
CA PHE A 60 6.02 -3.89 17.87
C PHE A 60 7.35 -3.11 17.93
N SER A 61 7.78 -2.54 16.81
CA SER A 61 9.04 -1.79 16.70
C SER A 61 9.05 -0.54 17.58
N GLU A 62 7.94 0.20 17.62
CA GLU A 62 7.77 1.38 18.46
C GLU A 62 7.82 1.03 19.97
N ARG A 63 7.18 -0.08 20.35
CA ARG A 63 7.26 -0.58 21.74
C ARG A 63 8.65 -1.06 22.12
N VAL A 64 9.39 -1.69 21.20
CA VAL A 64 10.79 -2.08 21.39
C VAL A 64 11.68 -0.86 21.59
N ASP A 65 11.53 0.16 20.75
CA ASP A 65 12.28 1.41 20.87
C ASP A 65 12.07 2.06 22.26
N ALA A 66 10.81 2.12 22.69
CA ALA A 66 10.45 2.65 24.02
C ALA A 66 11.05 1.82 25.17
N ALA A 67 10.99 0.48 25.07
CA ALA A 67 11.46 -0.43 26.10
C ALA A 67 12.98 -0.48 26.23
N LEU A 68 13.71 -0.38 25.11
CA LEU A 68 15.17 -0.48 25.06
C LEU A 68 15.89 0.87 24.98
N GLY A 69 15.14 1.98 24.89
CA GLY A 69 15.70 3.34 24.81
C GLY A 69 16.54 3.58 23.56
N THR A 70 16.08 3.12 22.40
CA THR A 70 16.90 3.09 21.16
C THR A 70 16.69 4.29 20.23
N ASP A 71 15.99 5.32 20.69
CA ASP A 71 15.74 6.56 19.91
C ASP A 71 15.19 6.28 18.48
N GLY A 72 14.25 5.34 18.37
CA GLY A 72 13.53 5.05 17.13
C GLY A 72 14.34 4.22 16.11
N VAL A 73 15.36 3.49 16.50
CA VAL A 73 16.15 2.61 15.62
C VAL A 73 15.25 1.58 14.96
N PHE A 74 14.43 0.85 15.72
CA PHE A 74 13.55 -0.19 15.18
C PHE A 74 12.40 0.39 14.38
N SER A 75 11.88 1.56 14.77
CA SER A 75 10.86 2.30 14.00
C SER A 75 11.35 2.77 12.64
N ARG A 76 12.64 3.04 12.48
CA ARG A 76 13.27 3.32 11.18
C ARG A 76 13.56 2.05 10.38
N LEU A 77 14.09 1.01 11.03
CA LEU A 77 14.45 -0.25 10.41
C LEU A 77 13.24 -1.00 9.85
N ILE A 78 12.08 -0.93 10.52
CA ILE A 78 10.88 -1.65 10.07
C ILE A 78 10.45 -1.23 8.67
N GLY A 79 10.63 0.03 8.30
CA GLY A 79 10.34 0.49 6.94
C GLY A 79 11.20 -0.20 5.87
N LEU A 80 12.47 -0.47 6.17
CA LEU A 80 13.37 -1.22 5.27
C LEU A 80 12.97 -2.69 5.21
N VAL A 81 12.68 -3.30 6.36
CA VAL A 81 12.22 -4.69 6.45
C VAL A 81 10.95 -4.91 5.64
N LEU A 82 9.94 -4.06 5.81
CA LEU A 82 8.67 -4.21 5.10
C LEU A 82 8.82 -4.00 3.59
N ARG A 83 9.67 -3.05 3.15
CA ARG A 83 9.96 -2.90 1.71
C ARG A 83 10.61 -4.12 1.11
N SER A 84 11.50 -4.81 1.85
CA SER A 84 12.12 -6.05 1.37
C SER A 84 11.15 -7.23 1.24
N GLN A 85 9.94 -7.13 1.80
CA GLN A 85 8.87 -8.13 1.61
C GLN A 85 8.09 -7.94 0.30
N LEU A 86 8.27 -6.81 -0.38
CA LEU A 86 7.68 -6.61 -1.71
C LEU A 86 8.38 -7.51 -2.73
N PRO A 87 7.67 -7.96 -3.78
CA PRO A 87 8.31 -8.67 -4.89
C PRO A 87 9.52 -7.89 -5.42
N THR A 88 10.61 -8.58 -5.73
CA THR A 88 11.87 -7.94 -6.14
C THR A 88 11.72 -7.03 -7.36
N TRP A 89 10.86 -7.40 -8.31
CA TRP A 89 10.55 -6.57 -9.48
C TRP A 89 9.75 -5.31 -9.15
N PHE A 90 9.07 -5.29 -8.00
CA PHE A 90 8.25 -4.15 -7.55
C PHE A 90 9.02 -3.18 -6.62
N GLN A 91 10.11 -3.63 -5.99
CA GLN A 91 10.90 -2.80 -5.06
C GLN A 91 11.39 -1.49 -5.69
N PRO A 92 11.96 -1.48 -6.93
CA PRO A 92 12.38 -0.23 -7.58
C PRO A 92 11.23 0.76 -7.75
N TYR A 93 10.03 0.29 -8.10
CA TYR A 93 8.84 1.13 -8.18
C TYR A 93 8.51 1.77 -6.82
N ALA A 94 8.51 0.97 -5.75
CA ALA A 94 8.19 1.45 -4.40
C ALA A 94 9.23 2.47 -3.89
N GLU A 95 10.49 2.34 -4.29
CA GLU A 95 11.55 3.31 -4.00
C GLU A 95 11.27 4.63 -4.72
N MET A 96 11.03 4.60 -6.03
CA MET A 96 10.70 5.80 -6.81
C MET A 96 9.41 6.46 -6.32
N GLU A 97 8.34 5.69 -6.08
CA GLU A 97 7.10 6.18 -5.50
C GLU A 97 7.36 6.94 -4.19
N SER A 98 8.30 6.44 -3.38
CA SER A 98 8.66 7.07 -2.11
C SER A 98 9.39 8.41 -2.26
N CYS A 99 9.95 8.74 -3.40
CA CYS A 99 10.68 9.98 -3.67
C CYS A 99 9.86 10.97 -4.51
N ALA A 100 8.73 10.53 -5.08
CA ALA A 100 7.92 11.35 -5.96
C ALA A 100 7.35 12.60 -5.25
N SER A 101 7.33 13.72 -5.96
CA SER A 101 6.62 14.95 -5.56
C SER A 101 5.20 15.02 -6.15
N TYR A 102 4.98 14.33 -7.28
CA TYR A 102 3.67 14.24 -7.94
C TYR A 102 3.46 12.86 -8.54
N ILE A 103 2.31 12.25 -8.27
CA ILE A 103 1.91 10.94 -8.80
C ILE A 103 0.60 11.11 -9.57
N SER A 104 0.60 10.71 -10.85
CA SER A 104 -0.63 10.59 -11.65
C SER A 104 -0.82 9.14 -12.03
N THR A 105 -1.99 8.58 -11.77
CA THR A 105 -2.25 7.18 -12.11
C THR A 105 -3.66 6.97 -12.65
N TYR A 106 -3.77 6.14 -13.71
CA TYR A 106 -5.03 5.56 -14.17
C TYR A 106 -5.10 4.11 -13.73
N GLN A 107 -6.21 3.72 -13.16
CA GLN A 107 -6.43 2.38 -12.63
C GLN A 107 -7.71 1.77 -13.24
N ALA A 108 -7.52 0.76 -14.10
CA ALA A 108 -8.61 0.13 -14.85
C ALA A 108 -9.36 -0.96 -14.07
N GLN A 109 -8.72 -1.62 -13.10
CA GLN A 109 -9.24 -2.86 -12.52
C GLN A 109 -9.31 -2.87 -10.99
N LEU A 110 -8.40 -2.16 -10.32
CA LEU A 110 -8.23 -2.17 -8.86
C LEU A 110 -8.13 -0.75 -8.32
N VAL A 111 -8.47 -0.56 -7.07
CA VAL A 111 -8.12 0.68 -6.36
C VAL A 111 -6.60 0.79 -6.27
N TYR A 112 -6.07 1.98 -6.52
CA TYR A 112 -4.63 2.25 -6.43
C TYR A 112 -4.07 1.86 -5.05
N GLY A 113 -2.90 1.22 -5.02
CA GLY A 113 -2.31 0.64 -3.81
C GLY A 113 -2.18 1.58 -2.62
N LEU A 114 -1.91 2.87 -2.86
CA LEU A 114 -1.83 3.87 -1.80
C LEU A 114 -3.18 4.24 -1.17
N LEU A 115 -4.30 3.89 -1.82
CA LEU A 115 -5.65 4.23 -1.35
C LEU A 115 -6.42 3.02 -0.80
N GLN A 116 -5.81 1.82 -0.78
CA GLN A 116 -6.46 0.59 -0.36
C GLN A 116 -6.63 0.53 1.17
N THR A 117 -7.74 -0.09 1.62
CA THR A 117 -7.85 -0.57 3.00
C THR A 117 -7.06 -1.88 3.19
N GLY A 118 -6.75 -2.25 4.44
CA GLY A 118 -6.06 -3.52 4.74
C GLY A 118 -6.83 -4.74 4.23
N ASP A 119 -8.15 -4.79 4.47
CA ASP A 119 -9.02 -5.89 4.05
C ASP A 119 -9.07 -6.01 2.50
N TYR A 120 -9.13 -4.87 1.79
CA TYR A 120 -9.11 -4.86 0.33
C TYR A 120 -7.74 -5.31 -0.22
N ALA A 121 -6.65 -4.80 0.35
CA ALA A 121 -5.29 -5.21 -0.02
C ALA A 121 -5.08 -6.71 0.21
N GLN A 122 -5.56 -7.24 1.33
CA GLN A 122 -5.52 -8.67 1.64
C GLN A 122 -6.27 -9.50 0.59
N ALA A 123 -7.50 -9.08 0.24
CA ALA A 123 -8.29 -9.79 -0.76
C ALA A 123 -7.61 -9.80 -2.14
N VAL A 124 -7.01 -8.68 -2.56
CA VAL A 124 -6.26 -8.60 -3.83
C VAL A 124 -5.02 -9.48 -3.80
N LEU A 125 -4.18 -9.35 -2.76
CA LEU A 125 -2.91 -10.07 -2.67
C LEU A 125 -3.10 -11.57 -2.52
N ALA A 126 -4.17 -12.03 -1.86
CA ALA A 126 -4.49 -13.44 -1.71
C ALA A 126 -4.72 -14.15 -3.06
N THR A 127 -5.11 -13.45 -4.11
CA THR A 127 -5.31 -14.05 -5.45
C THR A 127 -4.01 -14.56 -6.07
N GLY A 128 -2.87 -13.97 -5.71
CA GLY A 128 -1.54 -14.41 -6.13
C GLY A 128 -0.99 -15.62 -5.35
N MET A 129 -1.75 -16.14 -4.38
CA MET A 129 -1.35 -17.26 -3.51
C MET A 129 0.06 -17.08 -2.90
N PRO A 130 0.35 -15.96 -2.27
CA PRO A 130 1.67 -15.69 -1.73
C PRO A 130 1.98 -16.58 -0.52
N ASN A 131 3.26 -16.93 -0.34
CA ASN A 131 3.71 -17.71 0.83
C ASN A 131 3.53 -16.94 2.15
N ASP A 132 3.51 -15.62 2.12
CA ASP A 132 3.39 -14.76 3.30
C ASP A 132 2.50 -13.55 3.01
N LEU A 133 1.20 -13.78 3.06
CA LEU A 133 0.18 -12.77 2.75
C LEU A 133 0.24 -11.59 3.75
N ASP A 134 0.37 -11.89 5.04
CA ASP A 134 0.33 -10.86 6.09
C ASP A 134 1.48 -9.85 5.93
N ASN A 135 2.68 -10.33 5.59
CA ASN A 135 3.83 -9.47 5.37
C ASN A 135 3.68 -8.62 4.09
N GLN A 136 3.09 -9.19 3.03
CA GLN A 136 2.81 -8.41 1.81
C GLN A 136 1.74 -7.34 2.05
N VAL A 137 0.71 -7.64 2.83
CA VAL A 137 -0.29 -6.65 3.24
C VAL A 137 0.37 -5.55 4.09
N ALA A 138 1.17 -5.92 5.08
CA ALA A 138 1.91 -4.96 5.91
C ALA A 138 2.83 -4.06 5.06
N ALA A 139 3.56 -4.64 4.10
CA ALA A 139 4.41 -3.88 3.18
C ALA A 139 3.60 -2.91 2.30
N ARG A 140 2.41 -3.31 1.84
CA ARG A 140 1.52 -2.45 1.07
C ARG A 140 0.99 -1.28 1.91
N LEU A 141 0.58 -1.53 3.14
CA LEU A 141 0.10 -0.49 4.05
C LEU A 141 1.23 0.47 4.47
N GLU A 142 2.44 -0.05 4.68
CA GLU A 142 3.61 0.79 4.98
C GLU A 142 3.90 1.80 3.86
N ARG A 143 3.73 1.43 2.59
CA ARG A 143 3.89 2.37 1.46
C ARG A 143 2.94 3.57 1.53
N GLN A 144 1.73 3.38 2.06
CA GLN A 144 0.73 4.45 2.16
C GLN A 144 1.17 5.61 3.07
N ARG A 145 2.16 5.37 3.93
CA ARG A 145 2.71 6.42 4.82
C ARG A 145 3.35 7.59 4.08
N ILE A 146 3.62 7.44 2.78
CA ILE A 146 4.07 8.59 1.97
C ILE A 146 3.02 9.71 1.95
N LEU A 147 1.73 9.38 2.10
CA LEU A 147 0.63 10.35 2.18
C LEU A 147 0.55 11.07 3.53
N GLU A 148 1.21 10.54 4.57
CA GLU A 148 1.22 11.10 5.93
C GLU A 148 2.43 11.99 6.22
N ARG A 149 3.33 12.19 5.25
CA ARG A 149 4.53 13.00 5.39
C ARG A 149 4.19 14.48 5.55
N GLU A 150 5.12 15.26 6.05
CA GLU A 150 5.02 16.73 6.09
C GLU A 150 4.80 17.31 4.69
N ARG A 151 5.48 16.76 3.68
CA ARG A 151 5.32 17.08 2.25
C ARG A 151 5.00 15.81 1.47
N PRO A 152 3.73 15.38 1.46
CA PRO A 152 3.33 14.22 0.68
C PRO A 152 3.28 14.55 -0.82
N PRO A 153 3.41 13.56 -1.71
CA PRO A 153 3.20 13.78 -3.13
C PRO A 153 1.75 14.21 -3.40
N LEU A 154 1.56 15.16 -4.30
CA LEU A 154 0.23 15.38 -4.85
C LEU A 154 -0.14 14.15 -5.68
N THR A 155 -1.10 13.37 -5.20
CA THR A 155 -1.53 12.12 -5.81
C THR A 155 -2.85 12.30 -6.51
N TRP A 156 -2.84 12.20 -7.84
CA TRP A 156 -4.04 12.32 -8.67
C TRP A 156 -4.37 10.98 -9.31
N VAL A 157 -5.52 10.44 -8.96
CA VAL A 157 -5.96 9.10 -9.36
C VAL A 157 -7.22 9.21 -10.21
N VAL A 158 -7.17 8.66 -11.41
CA VAL A 158 -8.35 8.40 -12.24
C VAL A 158 -8.66 6.91 -12.13
N LEU A 159 -9.81 6.58 -11.57
CA LEU A 159 -10.33 5.21 -11.48
C LEU A 159 -11.32 4.96 -12.62
N ASP A 160 -11.20 3.84 -13.30
CA ASP A 160 -12.29 3.37 -14.16
C ASP A 160 -13.52 3.04 -13.30
N GLU A 161 -14.71 3.33 -13.78
CA GLU A 161 -15.95 3.04 -13.05
C GLU A 161 -16.08 1.55 -12.69
N ALA A 162 -15.52 0.63 -13.50
CA ALA A 162 -15.50 -0.80 -13.22
C ALA A 162 -14.85 -1.15 -11.87
N VAL A 163 -13.89 -0.36 -11.41
CA VAL A 163 -13.24 -0.52 -10.10
C VAL A 163 -14.23 -0.45 -8.96
N LEU A 164 -15.25 0.40 -9.08
CA LEU A 164 -16.27 0.59 -8.04
C LEU A 164 -17.26 -0.58 -7.99
N HIS A 165 -17.40 -1.31 -9.08
CA HIS A 165 -18.44 -2.33 -9.25
C HIS A 165 -17.94 -3.76 -9.00
N ARG A 166 -16.65 -4.03 -9.05
CA ARG A 166 -16.06 -5.36 -8.79
C ARG A 166 -16.03 -5.64 -7.29
N PRO A 167 -16.72 -6.68 -6.77
CA PRO A 167 -16.84 -6.92 -5.33
C PRO A 167 -15.59 -7.61 -4.76
N ILE A 168 -14.45 -6.92 -4.77
CA ILE A 168 -13.18 -7.41 -4.20
C ILE A 168 -13.33 -7.64 -2.69
N GLY A 169 -13.03 -8.84 -2.22
CA GLY A 169 -13.18 -9.23 -0.81
C GLY A 169 -14.62 -9.29 -0.32
N GLY A 170 -15.59 -9.15 -1.24
CA GLY A 170 -17.00 -9.16 -0.92
C GLY A 170 -17.55 -7.78 -0.53
N ARG A 171 -18.82 -7.77 -0.17
CA ARG A 171 -19.63 -6.57 -0.01
C ARG A 171 -19.12 -5.63 1.09
N GLU A 172 -18.83 -6.16 2.26
CA GLU A 172 -18.38 -5.38 3.41
C GLU A 172 -17.01 -4.74 3.19
N VAL A 173 -16.09 -5.49 2.57
CA VAL A 173 -14.76 -4.98 2.21
C VAL A 173 -14.88 -3.84 1.21
N MET A 174 -15.72 -4.01 0.17
CA MET A 174 -15.94 -2.97 -0.82
C MET A 174 -16.59 -1.73 -0.21
N ARG A 175 -17.58 -1.89 0.68
CA ARG A 175 -18.21 -0.76 1.36
C ARG A 175 -17.17 0.07 2.13
N LYS A 176 -16.31 -0.58 2.92
CA LYS A 176 -15.21 0.07 3.64
C LYS A 176 -14.21 0.72 2.70
N GLN A 177 -13.90 0.06 1.58
CA GLN A 177 -12.98 0.59 0.58
C GLN A 177 -13.52 1.85 -0.09
N LEU A 178 -14.79 1.86 -0.49
CA LEU A 178 -15.41 3.04 -1.08
C LEU A 178 -15.55 4.19 -0.06
N GLN A 179 -15.87 3.88 1.20
CA GLN A 179 -15.84 4.88 2.27
C GLN A 179 -14.44 5.49 2.42
N ARG A 180 -13.38 4.67 2.39
CA ARG A 180 -11.99 5.16 2.43
C ARG A 180 -11.67 6.11 1.27
N LEU A 181 -12.18 5.86 0.07
CA LEU A 181 -12.01 6.77 -1.07
C LEU A 181 -12.71 8.11 -0.83
N LEU A 182 -13.91 8.10 -0.25
CA LEU A 182 -14.64 9.32 0.11
C LEU A 182 -13.90 10.13 1.19
N ASP A 183 -13.37 9.47 2.20
CA ASP A 183 -12.58 10.12 3.26
C ASP A 183 -11.32 10.78 2.67
N LEU A 184 -10.63 10.06 1.76
CA LEU A 184 -9.43 10.57 1.08
C LEU A 184 -9.74 11.69 0.08
N ALA A 185 -10.96 11.79 -0.46
CA ALA A 185 -11.35 12.89 -1.34
C ALA A 185 -11.30 14.27 -0.65
N HIS A 186 -11.35 14.29 0.69
CA HIS A 186 -11.15 15.51 1.49
C HIS A 186 -9.69 15.82 1.79
N HIS A 187 -8.77 14.89 1.47
CA HIS A 187 -7.35 15.10 1.74
C HIS A 187 -6.74 16.06 0.71
N ARG A 188 -6.08 17.14 1.17
CA ARG A 188 -5.58 18.20 0.27
C ARG A 188 -4.57 17.74 -0.79
N TRP A 189 -3.89 16.62 -0.56
CA TRP A 189 -2.87 16.06 -1.44
C TRP A 189 -3.36 14.87 -2.28
N VAL A 190 -4.64 14.49 -2.17
CA VAL A 190 -5.23 13.42 -2.94
C VAL A 190 -6.38 13.96 -3.80
N ARG A 191 -6.40 13.60 -5.06
CA ARG A 191 -7.49 13.89 -6.00
C ARG A 191 -7.94 12.60 -6.62
N ILE A 192 -9.24 12.33 -6.53
CA ILE A 192 -9.84 11.10 -7.08
C ILE A 192 -10.90 11.52 -8.09
N GLN A 193 -10.75 11.03 -9.30
CA GLN A 193 -11.74 11.16 -10.36
C GLN A 193 -12.16 9.75 -10.82
N VAL A 194 -13.35 9.62 -11.31
CA VAL A 194 -13.88 8.40 -11.93
C VAL A 194 -14.10 8.64 -13.40
N LEU A 195 -13.53 7.78 -14.23
CA LEU A 195 -13.82 7.71 -15.66
C LEU A 195 -15.11 6.87 -15.80
N PRO A 196 -16.25 7.49 -16.17
CA PRO A 196 -17.52 6.78 -16.20
C PRO A 196 -17.61 5.86 -17.43
N PHE A 197 -18.38 4.78 -17.33
CA PHE A 197 -18.65 3.90 -18.48
C PHE A 197 -19.21 4.67 -19.69
N ALA A 198 -19.92 5.76 -19.45
CA ALA A 198 -20.46 6.61 -20.51
C ALA A 198 -19.38 7.36 -21.32
N ALA A 199 -18.11 7.39 -20.85
CA ALA A 199 -17.00 7.94 -21.63
C ALA A 199 -16.67 7.09 -22.87
N GLY A 200 -17.10 5.82 -22.88
CA GLY A 200 -16.85 4.91 -24.00
C GLY A 200 -15.36 4.62 -24.22
N GLU A 201 -14.91 4.76 -25.45
CA GLU A 201 -13.50 4.60 -25.81
C GLU A 201 -12.64 5.71 -25.21
N HIS A 202 -11.50 5.33 -24.66
CA HIS A 202 -10.60 6.26 -23.98
C HIS A 202 -9.11 5.93 -24.21
N ALA A 203 -8.23 6.84 -23.83
CA ALA A 203 -6.81 6.79 -24.15
C ALA A 203 -5.99 5.66 -23.50
N SER A 204 -6.61 4.81 -22.65
CA SER A 204 -5.92 3.73 -21.91
C SER A 204 -6.77 2.46 -21.79
N LEU A 205 -7.43 2.04 -22.88
CA LEU A 205 -8.11 0.74 -22.95
C LEU A 205 -7.14 -0.44 -22.83
N ASP A 206 -5.87 -0.22 -23.12
CA ASP A 206 -4.77 -1.18 -23.05
C ASP A 206 -4.25 -1.42 -21.61
N GLY A 207 -4.67 -0.64 -20.61
CA GLY A 207 -4.37 -0.94 -19.21
C GLY A 207 -4.05 0.24 -18.31
N SER A 208 -3.72 -0.10 -17.06
CA SER A 208 -3.34 0.87 -16.03
C SER A 208 -1.90 1.34 -16.21
N PHE A 209 -1.62 2.58 -15.81
CA PHE A 209 -0.26 3.11 -15.74
C PHE A 209 -0.15 4.19 -14.67
N THR A 210 1.09 4.45 -14.24
CA THR A 210 1.42 5.50 -13.28
C THR A 210 2.55 6.35 -13.84
N THR A 211 2.42 7.66 -13.73
CA THR A 211 3.53 8.60 -13.97
C THR A 211 3.95 9.21 -12.66
N MET A 212 5.25 9.34 -12.44
CA MET A 212 5.83 9.96 -11.26
C MET A 212 6.74 11.11 -11.68
N ARG A 213 6.60 12.25 -10.99
CA ARG A 213 7.49 13.41 -11.16
C ARG A 213 8.29 13.63 -9.90
N PHE A 214 9.49 14.12 -10.09
CA PHE A 214 10.46 14.39 -9.04
C PHE A 214 10.92 15.84 -9.14
N ASP A 215 11.45 16.38 -8.05
CA ASP A 215 11.96 17.76 -8.05
C ASP A 215 13.31 17.85 -8.79
N ASP A 216 14.18 16.84 -8.63
CA ASP A 216 15.56 16.86 -9.14
C ASP A 216 15.88 15.68 -10.10
N ASP A 217 15.01 14.68 -10.21
CA ASP A 217 15.20 13.49 -11.04
C ASP A 217 14.30 13.48 -12.28
N PRO A 218 14.64 12.76 -13.34
CA PRO A 218 13.78 12.58 -14.51
C PRO A 218 12.43 11.92 -14.15
N ASP A 219 11.36 12.42 -14.76
CA ASP A 219 10.03 11.81 -14.67
C ASP A 219 10.05 10.38 -15.20
N VAL A 220 9.23 9.51 -14.59
CA VAL A 220 9.13 8.10 -15.00
C VAL A 220 7.69 7.69 -15.25
N VAL A 221 7.55 6.68 -16.09
CA VAL A 221 6.30 5.93 -16.33
C VAL A 221 6.47 4.51 -15.87
N TYR A 222 5.47 4.01 -15.17
CA TYR A 222 5.39 2.62 -14.75
C TYR A 222 4.12 1.98 -15.29
N THR A 223 4.27 0.76 -15.81
CA THR A 223 3.20 -0.16 -16.20
C THR A 223 3.46 -1.51 -15.57
N GLU A 224 2.40 -2.29 -15.34
CA GLU A 224 2.48 -3.60 -14.69
C GLU A 224 1.77 -4.64 -15.56
N ASP A 225 2.42 -5.77 -15.76
CA ASP A 225 1.83 -6.97 -16.36
C ASP A 225 1.63 -8.08 -15.31
N ILE A 226 1.31 -9.30 -15.76
CA ILE A 226 0.97 -10.42 -14.89
C ILE A 226 2.16 -10.87 -14.01
N VAL A 227 3.40 -10.69 -14.47
CA VAL A 227 4.61 -11.27 -13.85
C VAL A 227 5.69 -10.24 -13.56
N SER A 228 5.58 -9.02 -14.10
CA SER A 228 6.62 -8.00 -13.98
C SER A 228 6.04 -6.59 -14.02
N GLY A 229 6.89 -5.61 -13.68
CA GLY A 229 6.62 -4.19 -13.85
C GLY A 229 7.70 -3.56 -14.73
N HIS A 230 7.31 -2.64 -15.60
CA HIS A 230 8.18 -1.89 -16.47
C HIS A 230 8.22 -0.43 -16.07
N MET A 231 9.40 0.08 -15.81
CA MET A 231 9.62 1.49 -15.49
C MET A 231 10.58 2.10 -16.51
N THR A 232 10.26 3.28 -17.01
CA THR A 232 11.07 3.98 -17.99
C THR A 232 11.08 5.49 -17.76
N ALA A 233 12.25 6.09 -17.92
CA ALA A 233 12.47 7.55 -17.98
C ALA A 233 12.66 8.05 -19.42
N ASN A 234 12.35 7.24 -20.44
CA ASN A 234 12.46 7.69 -21.83
C ASN A 234 11.54 8.90 -22.06
N PRO A 235 12.07 10.06 -22.50
CA PRO A 235 11.31 11.30 -22.59
C PRO A 235 10.11 11.23 -23.54
N ASP A 236 10.19 10.43 -24.60
CA ASP A 236 9.08 10.28 -25.56
C ASP A 236 7.95 9.47 -24.93
N THR A 237 8.27 8.39 -24.24
CA THR A 237 7.30 7.56 -23.52
C THR A 237 6.64 8.35 -22.38
N VAL A 238 7.41 9.13 -21.62
CA VAL A 238 6.90 9.99 -20.55
C VAL A 238 5.93 11.03 -21.11
N ARG A 239 6.28 11.71 -22.20
CA ARG A 239 5.38 12.68 -22.86
C ARG A 239 4.10 12.03 -23.36
N GLU A 240 4.19 10.85 -23.95
CA GLU A 240 3.01 10.12 -24.43
C GLU A 240 2.10 9.72 -23.27
N ALA A 241 2.65 9.18 -22.18
CA ALA A 241 1.87 8.83 -21.00
C ALA A 241 1.22 10.07 -20.36
N ALA A 242 1.93 11.18 -20.25
CA ALA A 242 1.38 12.43 -19.74
C ALA A 242 0.22 12.94 -20.63
N ARG A 243 0.33 12.84 -21.93
CA ARG A 243 -0.74 13.19 -22.88
C ARG A 243 -1.96 12.29 -22.70
N ARG A 244 -1.77 10.97 -22.63
CA ARG A 244 -2.84 10.00 -22.39
C ARG A 244 -3.55 10.28 -21.06
N TYR A 245 -2.78 10.56 -20.00
CA TYR A 245 -3.34 10.89 -18.70
C TYR A 245 -4.19 12.18 -18.75
N ALA A 246 -3.74 13.21 -19.46
CA ALA A 246 -4.51 14.44 -19.64
C ALA A 246 -5.85 14.19 -20.37
N HIS A 247 -5.86 13.31 -21.36
CA HIS A 247 -7.10 12.89 -22.03
C HIS A 247 -8.05 12.14 -21.08
N LEU A 248 -7.53 11.20 -20.30
CA LEU A 248 -8.33 10.49 -19.29
C LEU A 248 -8.91 11.44 -18.24
N GLN A 249 -8.11 12.38 -17.75
CA GLN A 249 -8.52 13.38 -16.78
C GLN A 249 -9.60 14.30 -17.33
N ALA A 250 -9.53 14.69 -18.61
CA ALA A 250 -10.52 15.50 -19.27
C ALA A 250 -11.85 14.74 -19.50
N ALA A 251 -11.80 13.42 -19.73
CA ALA A 251 -12.98 12.57 -19.92
C ALA A 251 -13.60 12.11 -18.60
N ALA A 252 -12.85 12.15 -17.50
CA ALA A 252 -13.32 11.77 -16.17
C ALA A 252 -14.29 12.79 -15.59
N LEU A 253 -15.13 12.36 -14.67
CA LEU A 253 -15.98 13.24 -13.86
C LEU A 253 -15.13 14.22 -13.04
N SER A 254 -15.68 15.37 -12.67
CA SER A 254 -15.04 16.25 -11.68
C SER A 254 -14.81 15.50 -10.35
N VAL A 255 -13.95 16.00 -9.49
CA VAL A 255 -13.68 15.39 -8.17
C VAL A 255 -14.97 15.26 -7.37
N GLU A 256 -15.82 16.30 -7.37
CA GLU A 256 -17.09 16.32 -6.66
C GLU A 256 -18.11 15.34 -7.25
N ALA A 257 -18.24 15.30 -8.58
CA ALA A 257 -19.12 14.36 -9.27
C ALA A 257 -18.65 12.90 -9.09
N SER A 258 -17.34 12.68 -9.03
CA SER A 258 -16.74 11.38 -8.74
C SER A 258 -17.06 10.92 -7.32
N ALA A 259 -16.93 11.79 -6.33
CA ALA A 259 -17.31 11.48 -4.95
C ALA A 259 -18.81 11.15 -4.85
N ALA A 260 -19.67 11.89 -5.55
CA ALA A 260 -21.11 11.60 -5.61
C ALA A 260 -21.40 10.23 -6.26
N LEU A 261 -20.67 9.86 -7.32
CA LEU A 261 -20.80 8.55 -7.96
C LEU A 261 -20.32 7.43 -7.01
N ILE A 262 -19.16 7.60 -6.34
CA ILE A 262 -18.64 6.63 -5.38
C ILE A 262 -19.64 6.40 -4.25
N ALA A 263 -20.21 7.47 -3.66
CA ALA A 263 -21.21 7.37 -2.60
C ALA A 263 -22.48 6.65 -3.08
N ARG A 264 -22.96 6.97 -4.28
CA ARG A 264 -24.13 6.30 -4.88
C ARG A 264 -23.88 4.81 -5.07
N VAL A 265 -22.74 4.41 -5.68
CA VAL A 265 -22.40 2.99 -5.89
C VAL A 265 -22.25 2.26 -4.56
N MET A 266 -21.66 2.90 -3.55
CA MET A 266 -21.52 2.35 -2.21
C MET A 266 -22.88 2.02 -1.61
N GLU A 267 -23.85 2.93 -1.68
CA GLU A 267 -25.19 2.71 -1.14
C GLU A 267 -26.01 1.71 -1.96
N GLU A 268 -25.97 1.80 -3.29
CA GLU A 268 -26.79 0.96 -4.17
C GLU A 268 -26.31 -0.49 -4.25
N ARG A 269 -24.98 -0.73 -4.20
CA ARG A 269 -24.43 -2.07 -4.36
C ARG A 269 -23.94 -2.70 -3.06
N TYR A 270 -23.48 -1.90 -2.12
CA TYR A 270 -22.80 -2.35 -0.90
C TYR A 270 -23.44 -1.81 0.39
N GLY A 271 -24.59 -1.12 0.30
CA GLY A 271 -25.38 -0.63 1.43
C GLY A 271 -26.02 -1.75 2.25
N ASP A 272 -26.90 -1.42 3.18
CA ASP A 272 -27.60 -2.40 4.03
C ASP A 272 -28.40 -3.41 3.19
N PRO A 273 -28.20 -4.73 3.36
CA PRO A 273 -28.96 -5.76 2.63
C PRO A 273 -30.48 -5.59 2.72
N ALA A 274 -31.02 -5.26 3.89
CA ALA A 274 -32.44 -5.10 4.09
C ALA A 274 -33.03 -3.96 3.24
N ARG A 275 -32.31 -2.83 3.13
CA ARG A 275 -32.73 -1.68 2.30
C ARG A 275 -32.58 -1.96 0.80
N LEU A 276 -31.69 -2.87 0.42
CA LEU A 276 -31.48 -3.21 -0.99
C LEU A 276 -32.54 -4.20 -1.49
N GLU A 277 -32.98 -5.12 -0.64
CA GLU A 277 -34.08 -6.02 -0.95
C GLU A 277 -35.42 -5.24 -1.10
N GLU A 278 -35.66 -4.25 -0.24
CA GLU A 278 -36.83 -3.36 -0.37
C GLU A 278 -36.83 -2.60 -1.71
N ARG A 279 -35.67 -2.09 -2.15
CA ARG A 279 -35.54 -1.40 -3.45
C ARG A 279 -35.65 -2.33 -4.66
N ALA A 280 -35.29 -3.59 -4.54
CA ALA A 280 -35.39 -4.57 -5.63
C ALA A 280 -36.83 -5.06 -5.82
N MET A 281 -37.70 -4.91 -4.80
CA MET A 281 -39.12 -5.31 -4.83
C MET A 281 -40.08 -4.14 -5.18
N ALA A 282 -39.55 -2.90 -5.25
CA ALA A 282 -40.33 -1.70 -5.62
C ALA A 282 -40.10 -1.31 -7.08
#